data_9cc9a0ccb2f2fb474b12ddbe84abc7e1
#
_entry.id   9cc9a0ccb2f2fb474b12ddbe84abc7e1
#
_cell.length_a   1.000
_cell.length_b   1.000
_cell.length_c   1.000
_cell.angle_alpha   90.00
_cell.angle_beta   90.00
_cell.angle_gamma   90.00
#
_symmetry.space_group_name_H-M   'P 1'
#
loop_
_entity.id
_entity.type
_entity.pdbx_description
1 polymer ?
#
loop_
_entity_poly.entity_id
_entity_poly.type
_entity_poly.pdbx_seq_one_letter_code
_entity_poly.pdbx_strand_id
1 'polypeptide(L)'
;MKTPFILLFILGLLSASACKKETEVDALPKATQEGKHTFGCLVNGKAFLPESAQAISITRRKPLEAYVYRTDLLVSAMGQGYVEFALRNAFKPGTYLLGKTSSGSYGTYTEGAGRHYTDADHPGTVTLTRIDTVAKIASGTFQFTAFAYHSGEIVTITEGRFDTRLK
;
A
#
# COMPACT_ATOMS: atom_id res chain seq x y z
N MET A 1 38.74 12.96 65.39
CA MET A 1 38.88 13.21 63.95
C MET A 1 37.87 12.33 63.22
N LYS A 2 36.80 12.91 62.66
CA LYS A 2 35.69 12.18 62.05
C LYS A 2 35.79 12.33 60.53
N THR A 3 36.05 11.24 59.86
CA THR A 3 36.03 11.17 58.38
C THR A 3 34.58 11.08 57.92
N PRO A 4 34.09 11.97 57.02
CA PRO A 4 32.79 11.81 56.47
C PRO A 4 32.83 10.79 55.30
N PHE A 5 32.03 9.77 55.44
CA PHE A 5 31.72 8.81 54.38
C PHE A 5 30.95 9.55 53.29
N ILE A 6 31.58 9.85 52.18
CA ILE A 6 30.92 10.34 50.97
C ILE A 6 30.30 9.11 50.32
N LEU A 7 29.03 8.92 50.59
CA LEU A 7 28.19 7.94 49.90
C LEU A 7 27.95 8.47 48.48
N LEU A 8 28.77 8.02 47.54
CA LEU A 8 28.61 8.34 46.13
C LEU A 8 27.38 7.60 45.62
N PHE A 9 26.23 8.28 45.63
CA PHE A 9 24.99 7.78 45.03
C PHE A 9 25.12 7.89 43.52
N ILE A 10 25.72 6.87 42.92
CA ILE A 10 25.68 6.70 41.46
C ILE A 10 24.27 6.30 41.10
N LEU A 11 23.42 7.32 40.88
CA LEU A 11 22.13 7.17 40.27
C LEU A 11 22.38 6.84 38.80
N GLY A 12 22.50 5.53 38.51
CA GLY A 12 22.56 5.02 37.17
C GLY A 12 21.24 5.39 36.48
N LEU A 13 21.29 6.42 35.63
CA LEU A 13 20.24 6.63 34.62
C LEU A 13 20.27 5.40 33.71
N LEU A 14 19.46 4.42 34.04
CA LEU A 14 18.97 3.44 33.11
C LEU A 14 18.13 4.19 32.07
N SER A 15 18.79 4.77 31.08
CA SER A 15 18.15 5.13 29.82
C SER A 15 17.65 3.82 29.21
N ALA A 16 16.44 3.45 29.59
CA ALA A 16 15.67 2.48 28.84
C ALA A 16 15.48 3.09 27.44
N SER A 17 16.43 2.84 26.55
CA SER A 17 16.21 2.96 25.12
C SER A 17 15.09 1.98 24.80
N ALA A 18 13.84 2.45 24.92
CA ALA A 18 12.70 1.75 24.39
C ALA A 18 12.93 1.69 22.87
N CYS A 19 13.54 0.58 22.44
CA CYS A 19 13.59 0.24 21.04
C CYS A 19 12.13 0.18 20.59
N LYS A 20 11.66 1.25 19.96
CA LYS A 20 10.32 1.28 19.38
C LYS A 20 10.38 0.22 18.28
N LYS A 21 9.75 -0.94 18.54
CA LYS A 21 9.65 -1.99 17.55
C LYS A 21 8.96 -1.38 16.36
N GLU A 22 9.68 -1.19 15.26
CA GLU A 22 9.08 -0.70 14.02
C GLU A 22 7.93 -1.63 13.66
N THR A 23 6.78 -1.04 13.43
CA THR A 23 5.60 -1.78 12.98
C THR A 23 5.65 -1.93 11.47
N GLU A 24 4.96 -2.92 10.93
CA GLU A 24 4.83 -3.09 9.48
C GLU A 24 4.28 -1.81 8.79
N VAL A 25 3.49 -1.02 9.51
CA VAL A 25 2.96 0.27 9.02
C VAL A 25 4.06 1.33 8.92
N ASP A 26 5.05 1.31 9.82
CA ASP A 26 6.17 2.28 9.81
C ASP A 26 7.07 2.08 8.58
N ALA A 27 7.09 0.87 8.01
CA ALA A 27 7.81 0.57 6.77
C ALA A 27 7.14 1.16 5.52
N LEU A 28 5.87 1.55 5.61
CA LEU A 28 5.13 2.07 4.45
C LEU A 28 5.49 3.54 4.17
N PRO A 29 5.51 3.97 2.89
CA PRO A 29 5.78 5.36 2.54
C PRO A 29 4.70 6.28 3.12
N LYS A 30 5.04 7.52 3.44
CA LYS A 30 4.06 8.52 3.86
C LYS A 30 3.09 8.82 2.72
N ALA A 31 1.82 9.04 3.06
CA ALA A 31 0.84 9.53 2.10
C ALA A 31 1.19 10.97 1.67
N THR A 32 1.39 11.17 0.37
CA THR A 32 1.70 12.47 -0.25
C THR A 32 0.82 12.68 -1.49
N GLN A 33 0.89 13.87 -2.09
CA GLN A 33 0.14 14.23 -3.30
C GLN A 33 1.02 14.96 -4.32
N GLU A 34 2.30 14.60 -4.35
CA GLU A 34 3.35 15.33 -5.09
C GLU A 34 3.86 14.56 -6.31
N GLY A 35 3.33 13.35 -6.55
CA GLY A 35 3.82 12.47 -7.62
C GLY A 35 5.19 11.88 -7.32
N LYS A 36 5.44 11.53 -6.05
CA LYS A 36 6.72 10.95 -5.58
C LYS A 36 6.98 9.53 -6.09
N HIS A 37 6.02 8.94 -6.76
CA HIS A 37 6.08 7.59 -7.30
C HIS A 37 6.27 6.54 -6.20
N THR A 38 5.46 6.66 -5.14
CA THR A 38 5.44 5.76 -3.99
C THR A 38 4.14 4.97 -3.94
N PHE A 39 4.24 3.77 -3.41
CA PHE A 39 3.13 2.87 -3.16
C PHE A 39 3.49 1.96 -1.98
N GLY A 40 2.52 1.61 -1.15
CA GLY A 40 2.70 0.63 -0.09
C GLY A 40 1.36 0.27 0.52
N CYS A 41 1.26 -0.95 1.04
CA CYS A 41 0.11 -1.43 1.78
C CYS A 41 0.53 -2.57 2.72
N LEU A 42 -0.39 -3.02 3.56
CA LEU A 42 -0.24 -4.29 4.25
C LEU A 42 -1.02 -5.37 3.51
N VAL A 43 -0.38 -6.48 3.22
CA VAL A 43 -0.99 -7.71 2.71
C VAL A 43 -1.03 -8.70 3.88
N ASN A 44 -2.22 -9.04 4.36
CA ASN A 44 -2.40 -9.87 5.55
C ASN A 44 -1.56 -9.38 6.75
N GLY A 45 -1.49 -8.06 6.92
CA GLY A 45 -0.76 -7.41 8.01
C GLY A 45 0.75 -7.29 7.80
N LYS A 46 1.32 -7.74 6.68
CA LYS A 46 2.74 -7.60 6.33
C LYS A 46 2.95 -6.48 5.31
N ALA A 47 4.01 -5.71 5.47
CA ALA A 47 4.34 -4.62 4.55
C ALA A 47 4.65 -5.15 3.14
N PHE A 48 3.94 -4.59 2.17
CA PHE A 48 4.15 -4.77 0.75
C PHE A 48 4.61 -3.45 0.13
N LEU A 49 5.78 -3.50 -0.48
CA LEU A 49 6.36 -2.38 -1.22
C LEU A 49 6.66 -2.81 -2.65
N PRO A 50 6.55 -1.92 -3.65
CA PRO A 50 6.99 -2.23 -4.99
C PRO A 50 8.50 -2.46 -5.00
N GLU A 51 8.92 -3.59 -5.52
CA GLU A 51 10.32 -3.93 -5.70
C GLU A 51 10.70 -3.74 -7.16
N SER A 52 11.81 -3.06 -7.41
CA SER A 52 12.42 -3.10 -8.73
C SER A 52 12.87 -4.53 -8.99
N ALA A 53 12.22 -5.20 -9.92
CA ALA A 53 12.56 -6.57 -10.32
C ALA A 53 14.01 -6.63 -10.82
N GLN A 54 14.95 -6.80 -9.92
CA GLN A 54 16.33 -7.18 -10.23
C GLN A 54 16.43 -8.65 -10.66
N ALA A 55 15.39 -9.42 -10.46
CA ALA A 55 15.33 -10.81 -10.84
C ALA A 55 14.75 -10.92 -12.25
N ILE A 56 15.64 -11.14 -13.24
CA ILE A 56 15.39 -11.93 -14.45
C ILE A 56 13.91 -11.96 -14.90
N SER A 57 13.30 -10.80 -15.03
CA SER A 57 11.96 -10.74 -15.60
C SER A 57 12.09 -10.41 -17.08
N ILE A 58 11.77 -11.40 -17.91
CA ILE A 58 11.57 -11.25 -19.36
C ILE A 58 10.43 -10.23 -19.64
N THR A 59 9.62 -9.94 -18.65
CA THR A 59 8.55 -8.94 -18.70
C THR A 59 9.08 -7.61 -18.15
N ARG A 60 9.23 -6.62 -19.03
CA ARG A 60 9.62 -5.23 -18.71
C ARG A 60 8.54 -4.47 -17.91
N ARG A 61 7.87 -5.11 -16.95
CA ARG A 61 6.89 -4.43 -16.11
C ARG A 61 7.62 -3.57 -15.10
N LYS A 62 7.19 -2.32 -14.96
CA LYS A 62 7.72 -1.44 -13.92
C LYS A 62 7.09 -1.82 -12.57
N PRO A 63 7.83 -1.62 -11.47
CA PRO A 63 7.33 -1.96 -10.12
C PRO A 63 6.04 -1.23 -9.74
N LEU A 64 5.87 -0.01 -10.21
CA LEU A 64 4.67 0.80 -9.98
C LEU A 64 4.25 1.44 -11.31
N GLU A 65 2.99 1.28 -11.67
CA GLU A 65 2.40 1.86 -12.87
C GLU A 65 1.02 2.45 -12.58
N ALA A 66 0.72 3.56 -13.22
CA ALA A 66 -0.59 4.16 -13.18
C ALA A 66 -0.96 4.72 -14.56
N TYR A 67 -2.17 4.40 -15.00
CA TYR A 67 -2.71 4.81 -16.30
C TYR A 67 -4.10 5.39 -16.13
N VAL A 68 -4.37 6.44 -16.89
CA VAL A 68 -5.73 6.90 -17.11
C VAL A 68 -6.12 6.55 -18.54
N TYR A 69 -7.20 5.80 -18.70
CA TYR A 69 -7.79 5.51 -19.98
C TYR A 69 -9.23 6.05 -20.01
N ARG A 70 -9.47 7.08 -20.81
CA ARG A 70 -10.70 7.87 -20.78
C ARG A 70 -10.92 8.47 -19.39
N THR A 71 -11.85 7.91 -18.62
CA THR A 71 -12.18 8.34 -17.25
C THR A 71 -11.82 7.31 -16.19
N ASP A 72 -11.20 6.21 -16.60
CA ASP A 72 -10.85 5.11 -15.70
C ASP A 72 -9.39 5.24 -15.26
N LEU A 73 -9.15 5.04 -13.97
CA LEU A 73 -7.80 4.99 -13.40
C LEU A 73 -7.43 3.55 -13.08
N LEU A 74 -6.30 3.10 -13.58
CA LEU A 74 -5.66 1.84 -13.20
C LEU A 74 -4.37 2.14 -12.45
N VAL A 75 -4.18 1.53 -11.29
CA VAL A 75 -2.93 1.56 -10.52
C VAL A 75 -2.51 0.14 -10.23
N SER A 76 -1.25 -0.17 -10.48
CA SER A 76 -0.69 -1.49 -10.22
C SER A 76 0.70 -1.42 -9.63
N ALA A 77 0.99 -2.30 -8.69
CA ALA A 77 2.27 -2.42 -8.02
C ALA A 77 2.72 -3.88 -7.96
N MET A 78 3.98 -4.12 -8.29
CA MET A 78 4.62 -5.42 -8.28
C MET A 78 5.73 -5.45 -7.23
N GLY A 79 5.73 -6.45 -6.36
CA GLY A 79 6.71 -6.77 -5.34
C GLY A 79 6.78 -8.29 -5.19
N GLN A 80 6.70 -8.80 -3.98
CA GLN A 80 6.57 -10.25 -3.73
C GLN A 80 5.27 -10.85 -4.30
N GLY A 81 4.30 -9.99 -4.62
CA GLY A 81 3.07 -10.28 -5.32
C GLY A 81 2.72 -9.14 -6.25
N TYR A 82 1.47 -9.08 -6.67
CA TYR A 82 0.96 -8.03 -7.55
C TYR A 82 -0.36 -7.49 -7.00
N VAL A 83 -0.36 -6.22 -6.65
CA VAL A 83 -1.56 -5.49 -6.20
C VAL A 83 -2.01 -4.59 -7.34
N GLU A 84 -3.28 -4.65 -7.68
CA GLU A 84 -3.89 -3.81 -8.71
C GLU A 84 -5.27 -3.36 -8.28
N PHE A 85 -5.64 -2.15 -8.63
CA PHE A 85 -7.02 -1.71 -8.61
C PHE A 85 -7.33 -0.86 -9.83
N ALA A 86 -8.56 -0.97 -10.30
CA ALA A 86 -9.11 -0.16 -11.37
C ALA A 86 -10.36 0.58 -10.88
N LEU A 87 -10.40 1.87 -11.13
CA LEU A 87 -11.52 2.74 -10.78
C LEU A 87 -12.23 3.21 -12.05
N ARG A 88 -13.53 3.00 -12.12
CA ARG A 88 -14.37 3.50 -13.21
C ARG A 88 -14.80 4.94 -12.94
N ASN A 89 -14.77 5.78 -13.97
CA ASN A 89 -15.16 7.19 -13.88
C ASN A 89 -14.42 7.96 -12.76
N ALA A 90 -13.12 7.71 -12.60
CA ALA A 90 -12.28 8.28 -11.57
C ALA A 90 -11.61 9.58 -12.01
N PHE A 91 -12.39 10.59 -12.33
CA PHE A 91 -11.92 11.89 -12.86
C PHE A 91 -11.88 13.02 -11.83
N LYS A 92 -12.21 12.73 -10.57
CA LYS A 92 -12.18 13.70 -9.46
C LYS A 92 -11.80 13.03 -8.14
N PRO A 93 -11.27 13.77 -7.16
CA PRO A 93 -11.11 13.27 -5.80
C PRO A 93 -12.43 12.76 -5.22
N GLY A 94 -12.37 11.72 -4.40
CA GLY A 94 -13.53 11.08 -3.81
C GLY A 94 -13.28 9.63 -3.43
N THR A 95 -14.26 8.98 -2.82
CA THR A 95 -14.19 7.57 -2.45
C THR A 95 -14.92 6.72 -3.48
N TYR A 96 -14.23 5.68 -3.96
CA TYR A 96 -14.68 4.73 -4.96
C TYR A 96 -14.78 3.35 -4.32
N LEU A 97 -15.92 2.69 -4.49
CA LEU A 97 -16.12 1.34 -3.99
C LEU A 97 -15.49 0.34 -4.95
N LEU A 98 -14.74 -0.62 -4.40
CA LEU A 98 -14.25 -1.79 -5.12
C LEU A 98 -15.19 -2.97 -4.84
N GLY A 99 -15.67 -3.59 -5.89
CA GLY A 99 -16.62 -4.70 -5.80
C GLY A 99 -16.47 -5.66 -6.98
N LYS A 100 -17.47 -5.69 -7.85
CA LYS A 100 -17.56 -6.66 -8.93
C LYS A 100 -16.68 -6.30 -10.13
N THR A 101 -15.88 -7.24 -10.60
CA THR A 101 -14.94 -7.07 -11.73
C THR A 101 -15.61 -6.79 -13.08
N SER A 102 -16.85 -7.25 -13.30
CA SER A 102 -17.48 -7.26 -14.63
C SER A 102 -18.11 -5.93 -15.06
N SER A 103 -18.41 -5.03 -14.13
CA SER A 103 -19.12 -3.78 -14.45
C SER A 103 -18.79 -2.58 -13.57
N GLY A 104 -17.77 -2.69 -12.71
CA GLY A 104 -17.43 -1.67 -11.73
C GLY A 104 -15.93 -1.54 -11.49
N SER A 105 -15.61 -0.74 -10.48
CA SER A 105 -14.25 -0.66 -9.95
C SER A 105 -13.92 -1.94 -9.18
N TYR A 106 -12.67 -2.38 -9.25
CA TYR A 106 -12.23 -3.61 -8.63
C TYR A 106 -10.81 -3.49 -8.03
N GLY A 107 -10.48 -4.38 -7.11
CA GLY A 107 -9.14 -4.64 -6.62
C GLY A 107 -8.76 -6.09 -6.82
N THR A 108 -7.49 -6.35 -7.04
CA THR A 108 -6.94 -7.71 -7.15
C THR A 108 -5.63 -7.83 -6.40
N TYR A 109 -5.38 -9.04 -5.90
CA TYR A 109 -4.07 -9.47 -5.42
C TYR A 109 -3.69 -10.78 -6.11
N THR A 110 -2.44 -10.89 -6.55
CA THR A 110 -1.92 -12.10 -7.19
C THR A 110 -0.58 -12.45 -6.57
N GLU A 111 -0.43 -13.69 -6.12
CA GLU A 111 0.82 -14.24 -5.63
C GLU A 111 0.96 -15.68 -6.16
N GLY A 112 2.10 -15.97 -6.78
CA GLY A 112 2.30 -17.25 -7.45
C GLY A 112 1.22 -17.53 -8.49
N ALA A 113 0.50 -18.65 -8.34
CA ALA A 113 -0.65 -19.02 -9.16
C ALA A 113 -2.00 -18.55 -8.59
N GLY A 114 -2.01 -18.02 -7.36
CA GLY A 114 -3.23 -17.54 -6.68
C GLY A 114 -3.63 -16.15 -7.16
N ARG A 115 -4.87 -16.01 -7.63
CA ARG A 115 -5.44 -14.72 -8.01
C ARG A 115 -6.73 -14.45 -7.24
N HIS A 116 -6.73 -13.36 -6.50
CA HIS A 116 -7.81 -12.94 -5.63
C HIS A 116 -8.46 -11.67 -6.19
N TYR A 117 -9.77 -11.54 -6.04
CA TYR A 117 -10.56 -10.42 -6.56
C TYR A 117 -11.50 -9.87 -5.50
N THR A 118 -11.76 -8.57 -5.56
CA THR A 118 -12.90 -8.01 -4.84
C THR A 118 -14.19 -8.45 -5.53
N ASP A 119 -15.22 -8.66 -4.72
CA ASP A 119 -16.58 -8.94 -5.19
C ASP A 119 -17.62 -8.27 -4.27
N ALA A 120 -18.87 -8.69 -4.33
CA ALA A 120 -19.93 -8.11 -3.50
C ALA A 120 -19.79 -8.46 -2.01
N ASP A 121 -19.26 -9.64 -1.72
CA ASP A 121 -19.08 -10.14 -0.35
C ASP A 121 -17.71 -9.74 0.21
N HIS A 122 -16.74 -9.46 -0.66
CA HIS A 122 -15.38 -9.03 -0.32
C HIS A 122 -15.10 -7.66 -0.96
N PRO A 123 -15.73 -6.58 -0.48
CA PRO A 123 -15.59 -5.25 -1.06
C PRO A 123 -14.32 -4.54 -0.58
N GLY A 124 -14.07 -3.39 -1.15
CA GLY A 124 -13.03 -2.47 -0.74
C GLY A 124 -13.35 -1.03 -1.11
N THR A 125 -12.41 -0.16 -0.82
CA THR A 125 -12.48 1.26 -1.14
C THR A 125 -11.14 1.81 -1.59
N VAL A 126 -11.18 2.78 -2.50
CA VAL A 126 -10.07 3.68 -2.82
C VAL A 126 -10.54 5.10 -2.61
N THR A 127 -9.83 5.87 -1.81
CA THR A 127 -10.05 7.31 -1.67
C THR A 127 -9.00 8.06 -2.46
N LEU A 128 -9.39 8.61 -3.61
CA LEU A 128 -8.53 9.52 -4.38
C LEU A 128 -8.46 10.86 -3.66
N THR A 129 -7.27 11.28 -3.25
CA THR A 129 -7.01 12.59 -2.68
C THR A 129 -6.58 13.59 -3.76
N ARG A 130 -5.98 13.10 -4.83
CA ARG A 130 -5.62 13.88 -6.03
C ARG A 130 -5.74 13.02 -7.28
N ILE A 131 -6.31 13.59 -8.31
CA ILE A 131 -6.23 13.13 -9.70
C ILE A 131 -6.06 14.36 -10.58
N ASP A 132 -4.94 14.46 -11.27
CA ASP A 132 -4.53 15.62 -12.06
C ASP A 132 -3.88 15.11 -13.34
N THR A 133 -4.65 15.11 -14.41
CA THR A 133 -4.20 14.62 -15.72
C THR A 133 -3.23 15.59 -16.41
N VAL A 134 -3.23 16.85 -16.02
CA VAL A 134 -2.30 17.87 -16.56
C VAL A 134 -0.93 17.74 -15.90
N ALA A 135 -0.90 17.72 -14.56
CA ALA A 135 0.33 17.46 -13.81
C ALA A 135 0.74 15.98 -13.83
N LYS A 136 -0.12 15.09 -14.37
CA LYS A 136 0.06 13.64 -14.43
C LYS A 136 0.29 13.03 -13.05
N ILE A 137 -0.55 13.35 -12.07
CA ILE A 137 -0.46 12.84 -10.70
C ILE A 137 -1.76 12.18 -10.29
N ALA A 138 -1.66 11.00 -9.68
CA ALA A 138 -2.74 10.35 -8.95
C ALA A 138 -2.26 9.93 -7.57
N SER A 139 -3.03 10.27 -6.53
CA SER A 139 -2.66 9.99 -5.15
C SER A 139 -3.90 9.61 -4.34
N GLY A 140 -3.71 8.78 -3.32
CA GLY A 140 -4.82 8.36 -2.48
C GLY A 140 -4.45 7.25 -1.51
N THR A 141 -5.48 6.73 -0.86
CA THR A 141 -5.41 5.59 0.05
C THR A 141 -6.36 4.49 -0.42
N PHE A 142 -6.10 3.25 -0.01
CA PHE A 142 -6.96 2.14 -0.40
C PHE A 142 -6.94 1.02 0.64
N GLN A 143 -8.02 0.26 0.65
CA GLN A 143 -8.14 -0.99 1.39
C GLN A 143 -9.17 -1.88 0.72
N PHE A 144 -8.95 -3.17 0.73
CA PHE A 144 -9.92 -4.14 0.22
C PHE A 144 -9.66 -5.54 0.74
N THR A 145 -10.69 -6.36 0.69
CA THR A 145 -10.60 -7.80 0.86
C THR A 145 -10.76 -8.44 -0.51
N ALA A 146 -9.97 -9.45 -0.81
CA ALA A 146 -10.02 -10.16 -2.08
C ALA A 146 -10.11 -11.67 -1.85
N PHE A 147 -10.88 -12.34 -2.69
CA PHE A 147 -11.23 -13.74 -2.59
C PHE A 147 -10.75 -14.53 -3.81
N ALA A 148 -10.20 -15.71 -3.59
CA ALA A 148 -9.80 -16.64 -4.65
C ALA A 148 -10.85 -17.72 -4.84
N TYR A 149 -11.60 -17.67 -5.93
CA TYR A 149 -12.70 -18.59 -6.22
C TYR A 149 -12.31 -20.07 -6.26
N HIS A 150 -11.05 -20.39 -6.60
CA HIS A 150 -10.61 -21.78 -6.69
C HIS A 150 -10.14 -22.38 -5.36
N SER A 151 -9.51 -21.59 -4.51
CA SER A 151 -8.96 -22.05 -3.24
C SER A 151 -9.84 -21.72 -2.04
N GLY A 152 -10.74 -20.76 -2.16
CA GLY A 152 -11.48 -20.21 -1.03
C GLY A 152 -10.66 -19.28 -0.14
N GLU A 153 -9.44 -18.94 -0.54
CA GLU A 153 -8.53 -18.10 0.22
C GLU A 153 -8.97 -16.64 0.20
N ILE A 154 -8.84 -15.97 1.34
CA ILE A 154 -9.12 -14.56 1.51
C ILE A 154 -7.81 -13.83 1.83
N VAL A 155 -7.57 -12.73 1.14
CA VAL A 155 -6.44 -11.83 1.40
C VAL A 155 -6.98 -10.45 1.76
N THR A 156 -6.46 -9.86 2.83
CA THR A 156 -6.79 -8.50 3.26
C THR A 156 -5.69 -7.53 2.89
N ILE A 157 -6.06 -6.45 2.21
CA ILE A 157 -5.18 -5.34 1.87
C ILE A 157 -5.62 -4.14 2.70
N THR A 158 -4.73 -3.66 3.56
CA THR A 158 -5.00 -2.55 4.49
C THR A 158 -3.88 -1.51 4.45
N GLU A 159 -4.10 -0.33 5.06
CA GLU A 159 -3.11 0.74 5.14
C GLU A 159 -2.52 1.14 3.79
N GLY A 160 -3.25 0.90 2.71
CA GLY A 160 -2.82 1.20 1.35
C GLY A 160 -2.69 2.69 1.08
N ARG A 161 -1.59 3.09 0.46
CA ARG A 161 -1.33 4.47 0.04
C ARG A 161 -0.50 4.51 -1.23
N PHE A 162 -0.79 5.48 -2.07
CA PHE A 162 -0.06 5.70 -3.32
C PHE A 162 0.03 7.18 -3.65
N ASP A 163 1.12 7.55 -4.28
CA ASP A 163 1.36 8.87 -4.85
C ASP A 163 2.22 8.70 -6.10
N THR A 164 1.59 8.62 -7.25
CA THR A 164 2.23 8.15 -8.47
C THR A 164 2.05 9.11 -9.65
N ARG A 165 2.89 8.93 -10.66
CA ARG A 165 2.78 9.64 -11.92
C ARG A 165 1.99 8.81 -12.92
N LEU A 166 1.06 9.47 -13.61
CA LEU A 166 0.29 8.91 -14.72
C LEU A 166 1.17 8.82 -15.98
N LYS A 167 0.99 7.75 -16.72
CA LYS A 167 1.58 7.56 -18.06
C LYS A 167 0.69 8.08 -19.17
#